data_5f1543e16c70d834b723638fe52c3aca
#
_entry.id   5f1543e16c70d834b723638fe52c3aca
#
_cell.length_a   1.000
_cell.length_b   1.000
_cell.length_c   1.000
_cell.angle_alpha   90.00
_cell.angle_beta   90.00
_cell.angle_gamma   90.00
#
_symmetry.space_group_name_H-M   'P 1'
#
loop_
_entity.id
_entity.type
_entity.pdbx_description
1 polymer ?
#
loop_
_entity_poly.entity_id
_entity_poly.type
_entity_poly.pdbx_seq_one_letter_code
_entity_poly.pdbx_strand_id
1 'polypeptide(L)'
;MAIKFIAGPCVIESAELLDAVGERLAAINRTLGTEIIFKASFDKANRTSISSFRGPGLEKGLQMLSDVRAKWGLRLLTDIHESWQAAPVGEVVDVIQIPAFLCRQTDLVVAAARTGKTVNVKKAQFLSGADMRYPYEKAREAGAGDIWLTERGNSFGYNNLVVDFRNIPDMLKIAPTVVMDCTHSVQRPGAAGGKTGGNREFVPAMAHAAKAFGANGFFFEVHPDPDKGLSDAANMLRLDDLETLVKSLL
;
A
#
# COMPACT_ATOMS: atom_id res chain seq x y z
N MET A 1 8.83 -16.30 -9.22
CA MET A 1 7.59 -16.03 -8.44
C MET A 1 6.67 -15.15 -9.28
N ALA A 2 5.36 -15.31 -9.15
CA ALA A 2 4.40 -14.39 -9.82
C ALA A 2 4.53 -12.99 -9.22
N ILE A 3 4.48 -11.97 -10.07
CA ILE A 3 4.50 -10.56 -9.66
C ILE A 3 3.24 -10.27 -8.83
N LYS A 4 3.41 -9.57 -7.70
CA LYS A 4 2.30 -9.12 -6.85
C LYS A 4 1.86 -7.72 -7.27
N PHE A 5 0.56 -7.53 -7.45
CA PHE A 5 -0.01 -6.21 -7.68
C PHE A 5 -0.98 -5.86 -6.56
N ILE A 6 -0.87 -4.65 -6.04
CA ILE A 6 -1.76 -4.09 -5.02
C ILE A 6 -2.30 -2.79 -5.60
N ALA A 7 -3.61 -2.66 -5.69
CA ALA A 7 -4.22 -1.42 -6.18
C ALA A 7 -5.56 -1.13 -5.49
N GLY A 8 -5.94 0.14 -5.43
CA GLY A 8 -7.21 0.59 -4.87
C GLY A 8 -7.17 2.06 -4.46
N PRO A 9 -8.27 2.60 -3.94
CA PRO A 9 -8.29 4.00 -3.50
C PRO A 9 -7.43 4.19 -2.25
N CYS A 10 -6.92 5.41 -2.07
CA CYS A 10 -6.10 5.76 -0.90
C CYS A 10 -6.83 5.45 0.41
N VAL A 11 -8.09 5.86 0.50
CA VAL A 11 -8.99 5.72 1.66
C VAL A 11 -10.38 5.32 1.18
N ILE A 12 -11.15 4.65 2.03
CA ILE A 12 -12.55 4.36 1.77
C ILE A 12 -13.35 5.68 1.85
N GLU A 13 -13.77 6.18 0.70
CA GLU A 13 -14.56 7.42 0.60
C GLU A 13 -16.06 7.13 0.55
N SER A 14 -16.47 6.18 -0.30
CA SER A 14 -17.85 5.73 -0.43
C SER A 14 -17.94 4.30 -0.96
N ALA A 15 -19.11 3.68 -0.85
CA ALA A 15 -19.36 2.34 -1.39
C ALA A 15 -19.29 2.34 -2.93
N GLU A 16 -19.80 3.40 -3.57
CA GLU A 16 -19.80 3.57 -5.03
C GLU A 16 -18.38 3.64 -5.58
N LEU A 17 -17.47 4.33 -4.89
CA LEU A 17 -16.06 4.39 -5.28
C LEU A 17 -15.42 3.01 -5.18
N LEU A 18 -15.63 2.29 -4.07
CA LEU A 18 -15.08 0.95 -3.90
C LEU A 18 -15.63 -0.01 -4.96
N ASP A 19 -16.90 0.10 -5.30
CA ASP A 19 -17.55 -0.72 -6.31
C ASP A 19 -16.94 -0.47 -7.70
N ALA A 20 -16.84 0.77 -8.13
CA ALA A 20 -16.25 1.15 -9.43
C ALA A 20 -14.79 0.69 -9.56
N VAL A 21 -13.99 0.85 -8.50
CA VAL A 21 -12.60 0.39 -8.48
C VAL A 21 -12.54 -1.14 -8.46
N GLY A 22 -13.37 -1.81 -7.65
CA GLY A 22 -13.44 -3.28 -7.57
C GLY A 22 -13.79 -3.92 -8.90
N GLU A 23 -14.80 -3.39 -9.60
CA GLU A 23 -15.20 -3.83 -10.94
C GLU A 23 -14.02 -3.76 -11.92
N ARG A 24 -13.34 -2.61 -11.95
CA ARG A 24 -12.21 -2.41 -12.86
C ARG A 24 -11.05 -3.34 -12.56
N LEU A 25 -10.68 -3.54 -11.28
CA LEU A 25 -9.60 -4.45 -10.90
C LEU A 25 -9.94 -5.91 -11.24
N ALA A 26 -11.18 -6.33 -11.00
CA ALA A 26 -11.65 -7.67 -11.39
C ALA A 26 -11.60 -7.86 -12.92
N ALA A 27 -11.94 -6.83 -13.70
CA ALA A 27 -11.83 -6.87 -15.16
C ALA A 27 -10.37 -7.00 -15.60
N ILE A 28 -9.45 -6.21 -15.05
CA ILE A 28 -8.02 -6.29 -15.35
C ILE A 28 -7.47 -7.69 -15.01
N ASN A 29 -7.83 -8.24 -13.86
CA ASN A 29 -7.43 -9.60 -13.46
C ASN A 29 -7.85 -10.65 -14.51
N ARG A 30 -9.09 -10.57 -15.00
CA ARG A 30 -9.57 -11.49 -16.04
C ARG A 30 -8.83 -11.29 -17.36
N THR A 31 -8.59 -10.05 -17.78
CA THR A 31 -7.95 -9.72 -19.07
C THR A 31 -6.48 -10.12 -19.09
N LEU A 32 -5.75 -9.85 -18.02
CA LEU A 32 -4.29 -10.04 -17.97
C LEU A 32 -3.86 -11.33 -17.27
N GLY A 33 -4.78 -12.10 -16.70
CA GLY A 33 -4.45 -13.30 -15.91
C GLY A 33 -3.66 -12.97 -14.64
N THR A 34 -3.92 -11.81 -14.05
CA THR A 34 -3.25 -11.33 -12.82
C THR A 34 -4.11 -11.55 -11.58
N GLU A 35 -3.53 -11.35 -10.41
CA GLU A 35 -4.23 -11.30 -9.14
C GLU A 35 -3.91 -9.98 -8.44
N ILE A 36 -4.59 -8.89 -8.85
CA ILE A 36 -4.46 -7.60 -8.17
C ILE A 36 -5.22 -7.67 -6.86
N ILE A 37 -4.53 -7.38 -5.76
CA ILE A 37 -5.09 -7.30 -4.42
C ILE A 37 -5.72 -5.92 -4.24
N PHE A 38 -7.01 -5.89 -3.89
CA PHE A 38 -7.73 -4.64 -3.63
C PHE A 38 -7.29 -4.02 -2.32
N LYS A 39 -6.84 -2.76 -2.36
CA LYS A 39 -6.41 -2.04 -1.15
C LYS A 39 -7.25 -0.80 -0.92
N ALA A 40 -7.75 -0.61 0.30
CA ALA A 40 -8.22 0.68 0.78
C ALA A 40 -8.01 0.80 2.30
N SER A 41 -7.70 2.02 2.79
CA SER A 41 -7.60 2.29 4.23
C SER A 41 -8.97 2.64 4.81
N PHE A 42 -9.32 2.04 5.94
CA PHE A 42 -10.54 2.40 6.70
C PHE A 42 -10.34 3.66 7.53
N ASP A 43 -9.10 4.02 7.83
CA ASP A 43 -8.72 5.25 8.54
C ASP A 43 -7.37 5.77 8.04
N LYS A 44 -7.22 7.07 7.98
CA LYS A 44 -5.96 7.79 7.79
C LYS A 44 -5.54 8.44 9.11
N ALA A 45 -4.89 7.65 9.98
CA ALA A 45 -4.58 8.05 11.36
C ALA A 45 -3.49 9.14 11.49
N ASN A 46 -2.71 9.40 10.43
CA ASN A 46 -1.55 10.30 10.42
C ASN A 46 -1.75 11.58 9.60
N ARG A 47 -2.97 12.10 9.52
CA ARG A 47 -3.26 13.34 8.77
C ARG A 47 -2.56 14.55 9.38
N THR A 48 -2.20 15.52 8.54
CA THR A 48 -1.56 16.77 8.97
C THR A 48 -2.52 17.73 9.67
N SER A 49 -3.83 17.64 9.41
CA SER A 49 -4.87 18.44 10.08
C SER A 49 -5.89 17.55 10.75
N ILE A 50 -6.32 17.95 11.95
CA ILE A 50 -7.37 17.25 12.70
C ILE A 50 -8.73 17.26 11.97
N SER A 51 -8.97 18.25 11.12
CA SER A 51 -10.18 18.36 10.31
C SER A 51 -10.14 17.60 8.99
N SER A 52 -9.03 16.95 8.66
CA SER A 52 -8.90 16.18 7.41
C SER A 52 -9.80 14.96 7.41
N PHE A 53 -10.32 14.60 6.24
CA PHE A 53 -11.08 13.36 6.07
C PHE A 53 -10.21 12.15 6.44
N ARG A 54 -10.73 11.27 7.28
CA ARG A 54 -10.01 10.10 7.78
C ARG A 54 -10.51 8.77 7.23
N GLY A 55 -11.74 8.68 6.78
CA GLY A 55 -12.40 7.45 6.37
C GLY A 55 -13.59 7.09 7.27
N PRO A 56 -14.25 5.93 7.02
CA PRO A 56 -15.46 5.52 7.73
C PRO A 56 -15.21 4.92 9.12
N GLY A 57 -13.96 4.67 9.51
CA GLY A 57 -13.59 3.94 10.71
C GLY A 57 -13.59 2.41 10.51
N LEU A 58 -13.15 1.69 11.56
CA LEU A 58 -12.84 0.26 11.48
C LEU A 58 -14.06 -0.59 11.07
N GLU A 59 -15.13 -0.57 11.86
CA GLU A 59 -16.28 -1.49 11.67
C GLU A 59 -16.92 -1.30 10.29
N LYS A 60 -17.29 -0.06 9.96
CA LYS A 60 -17.91 0.25 8.67
C LYS A 60 -16.96 -0.01 7.51
N GLY A 61 -15.68 0.31 7.69
CA GLY A 61 -14.66 0.08 6.67
C GLY A 61 -14.45 -1.41 6.37
N LEU A 62 -14.41 -2.25 7.40
CA LEU A 62 -14.30 -3.71 7.24
C LEU A 62 -15.53 -4.31 6.55
N GLN A 63 -16.74 -3.85 6.88
CA GLN A 63 -17.94 -4.27 6.19
C GLN A 63 -17.87 -3.91 4.70
N MET A 64 -17.51 -2.67 4.36
CA MET A 64 -17.38 -2.22 2.96
C MET A 64 -16.32 -3.01 2.18
N LEU A 65 -15.21 -3.37 2.81
CA LEU A 65 -14.19 -4.24 2.20
C LEU A 65 -14.73 -5.66 1.97
N SER A 66 -15.46 -6.21 2.94
CA SER A 66 -16.13 -7.51 2.81
C SER A 66 -17.12 -7.53 1.63
N ASP A 67 -17.87 -6.45 1.45
CA ASP A 67 -18.81 -6.30 0.32
C ASP A 67 -18.08 -6.30 -1.03
N VAL A 68 -16.90 -5.64 -1.13
CA VAL A 68 -16.04 -5.71 -2.32
C VAL A 68 -15.62 -7.14 -2.63
N ARG A 69 -15.18 -7.90 -1.61
CA ARG A 69 -14.83 -9.32 -1.78
C ARG A 69 -16.01 -10.13 -2.27
N ALA A 70 -17.15 -9.99 -1.62
CA ALA A 70 -18.36 -10.77 -1.95
C ALA A 70 -18.82 -10.52 -3.38
N LYS A 71 -18.73 -9.26 -3.85
CA LYS A 71 -19.20 -8.87 -5.18
C LYS A 71 -18.18 -9.17 -6.29
N TRP A 72 -16.89 -8.92 -6.05
CA TRP A 72 -15.87 -8.94 -7.11
C TRP A 72 -14.88 -10.10 -6.98
N GLY A 73 -14.90 -10.87 -5.90
CA GLY A 73 -14.00 -12.00 -5.67
C GLY A 73 -12.53 -11.61 -5.47
N LEU A 74 -12.26 -10.37 -5.09
CA LEU A 74 -10.90 -9.85 -4.93
C LEU A 74 -10.31 -10.21 -3.57
N ARG A 75 -9.02 -10.50 -3.54
CA ARG A 75 -8.24 -10.50 -2.30
C ARG A 75 -8.12 -9.08 -1.79
N LEU A 76 -8.04 -8.94 -0.45
CA LEU A 76 -8.10 -7.64 0.21
C LEU A 76 -6.83 -7.33 1.00
N LEU A 77 -6.47 -6.04 1.02
CA LEU A 77 -5.45 -5.46 1.86
C LEU A 77 -5.96 -4.19 2.53
N THR A 78 -5.71 -4.04 3.83
CA THR A 78 -5.86 -2.76 4.53
C THR A 78 -4.73 -2.56 5.53
N ASP A 79 -4.54 -1.33 5.99
CA ASP A 79 -3.53 -0.99 6.99
C ASP A 79 -4.15 -0.86 8.38
N ILE A 80 -3.35 -1.19 9.41
CA ILE A 80 -3.70 -1.04 10.83
C ILE A 80 -2.79 -0.02 11.52
N HIS A 81 -3.31 0.63 12.56
CA HIS A 81 -2.60 1.70 13.26
C HIS A 81 -2.41 1.39 14.76
N GLU A 82 -3.26 0.52 15.31
CA GLU A 82 -3.26 0.07 16.70
C GLU A 82 -3.27 -1.46 16.76
N SER A 83 -2.61 -2.05 17.77
CA SER A 83 -2.46 -3.50 17.88
C SER A 83 -3.79 -4.24 17.99
N TRP A 84 -4.78 -3.64 18.65
CA TRP A 84 -6.12 -4.23 18.82
C TRP A 84 -6.92 -4.36 17.51
N GLN A 85 -6.56 -3.60 16.48
CA GLN A 85 -7.20 -3.66 15.16
C GLN A 85 -6.79 -4.92 14.38
N ALA A 86 -5.65 -5.54 14.71
CA ALA A 86 -5.12 -6.66 13.95
C ALA A 86 -6.09 -7.86 13.88
N ALA A 87 -6.68 -8.25 15.01
CA ALA A 87 -7.59 -9.39 15.06
C ALA A 87 -8.84 -9.16 14.19
N PRO A 88 -9.67 -8.12 14.37
CA PRO A 88 -10.84 -7.92 13.53
C PRO A 88 -10.50 -7.68 12.05
N VAL A 89 -9.37 -7.02 11.74
CA VAL A 89 -8.90 -6.85 10.35
C VAL A 89 -8.54 -8.20 9.74
N GLY A 90 -7.85 -9.07 10.50
CA GLY A 90 -7.45 -10.40 10.04
C GLY A 90 -8.62 -11.30 9.64
N GLU A 91 -9.81 -11.12 10.20
CA GLU A 91 -11.02 -11.88 9.79
C GLU A 91 -11.48 -11.48 8.37
N VAL A 92 -11.18 -10.26 7.94
CA VAL A 92 -11.71 -9.71 6.68
C VAL A 92 -10.68 -9.69 5.55
N VAL A 93 -9.40 -9.41 5.82
CA VAL A 93 -8.42 -9.22 4.75
C VAL A 93 -7.44 -10.37 4.61
N ASP A 94 -6.75 -10.44 3.49
CA ASP A 94 -5.72 -11.44 3.19
C ASP A 94 -4.32 -10.93 3.54
N VAL A 95 -4.14 -9.61 3.48
CA VAL A 95 -2.87 -8.93 3.75
C VAL A 95 -3.10 -7.79 4.72
N ILE A 96 -2.38 -7.79 5.82
CA ILE A 96 -2.37 -6.69 6.80
C ILE A 96 -1.14 -5.83 6.54
N GLN A 97 -1.35 -4.53 6.33
CA GLN A 97 -0.27 -3.58 6.11
C GLN A 97 0.09 -2.82 7.37
N ILE A 98 1.39 -2.73 7.64
CA ILE A 98 1.96 -1.85 8.66
C ILE A 98 2.43 -0.57 7.97
N PRO A 99 1.87 0.61 8.33
CA PRO A 99 2.28 1.90 7.77
C PRO A 99 3.75 2.21 8.04
N ALA A 100 4.36 3.01 7.17
CA ALA A 100 5.78 3.32 7.22
C ALA A 100 6.21 3.94 8.58
N PHE A 101 5.48 4.91 9.10
CA PHE A 101 5.80 5.53 10.40
C PHE A 101 5.74 4.54 11.58
N LEU A 102 4.99 3.45 11.45
CA LEU A 102 4.74 2.48 12.51
C LEU A 102 5.53 1.18 12.34
N CYS A 103 6.37 1.06 11.33
CA CYS A 103 7.07 -0.18 10.99
C CYS A 103 8.00 -0.71 12.11
N ARG A 104 8.41 0.13 13.05
CA ARG A 104 9.23 -0.25 14.21
C ARG A 104 8.43 -0.59 15.46
N GLN A 105 7.13 -0.34 15.50
CA GLN A 105 6.27 -0.58 16.66
C GLN A 105 6.10 -2.09 16.90
N THR A 106 6.79 -2.62 17.91
CA THR A 106 6.87 -4.07 18.15
C THR A 106 5.51 -4.69 18.33
N ASP A 107 4.67 -4.11 19.21
CA ASP A 107 3.35 -4.67 19.51
C ASP A 107 2.42 -4.70 18.30
N LEU A 108 2.51 -3.69 17.43
CA LEU A 108 1.73 -3.63 16.19
C LEU A 108 2.16 -4.73 15.21
N VAL A 109 3.46 -4.88 14.99
CA VAL A 109 4.01 -5.91 14.10
C VAL A 109 3.68 -7.32 14.62
N VAL A 110 3.84 -7.55 15.92
CA VAL A 110 3.52 -8.83 16.56
C VAL A 110 2.04 -9.14 16.47
N ALA A 111 1.16 -8.16 16.71
CA ALA A 111 -0.28 -8.34 16.58
C ALA A 111 -0.70 -8.73 15.16
N ALA A 112 -0.15 -8.05 14.14
CA ALA A 112 -0.38 -8.40 12.74
C ALA A 112 0.10 -9.82 12.42
N ALA A 113 1.31 -10.18 12.84
CA ALA A 113 1.90 -11.50 12.61
C ALA A 113 1.04 -12.64 13.18
N ARG A 114 0.49 -12.46 14.39
CA ARG A 114 -0.33 -13.44 15.10
C ARG A 114 -1.69 -13.72 14.45
N THR A 115 -2.12 -12.91 13.50
CA THR A 115 -3.36 -13.18 12.72
C THR A 115 -3.22 -14.33 11.74
N GLY A 116 -1.99 -14.76 11.42
CA GLY A 116 -1.72 -15.76 10.39
C GLY A 116 -1.87 -15.25 8.94
N LYS A 117 -2.17 -13.95 8.76
CA LYS A 117 -2.27 -13.32 7.44
C LYS A 117 -0.90 -12.90 6.91
N THR A 118 -0.80 -12.64 5.61
CA THR A 118 0.39 -11.99 5.05
C THR A 118 0.57 -10.62 5.70
N VAL A 119 1.80 -10.30 6.13
CA VAL A 119 2.13 -9.00 6.73
C VAL A 119 2.98 -8.20 5.74
N ASN A 120 2.44 -7.07 5.27
CA ASN A 120 3.17 -6.14 4.41
C ASN A 120 3.71 -4.97 5.25
N VAL A 121 5.03 -4.87 5.42
CA VAL A 121 5.66 -3.81 6.22
C VAL A 121 6.22 -2.74 5.30
N LYS A 122 5.67 -1.52 5.37
CA LYS A 122 6.21 -0.38 4.63
C LYS A 122 7.48 0.16 5.31
N LYS A 123 8.54 0.32 4.53
CA LYS A 123 9.80 0.91 5.00
C LYS A 123 9.57 2.37 5.42
N ALA A 124 10.00 2.73 6.62
CA ALA A 124 9.97 4.12 7.04
C ALA A 124 10.93 5.00 6.20
N GLN A 125 10.58 6.27 6.08
CA GLN A 125 11.37 7.24 5.32
C GLN A 125 12.74 7.53 5.92
N PHE A 126 12.98 7.10 7.16
CA PHE A 126 14.25 7.26 7.89
C PHE A 126 15.06 5.97 7.98
N LEU A 127 14.60 4.85 7.38
CA LEU A 127 15.29 3.56 7.40
C LEU A 127 15.96 3.27 6.06
N SER A 128 17.08 2.57 6.12
CA SER A 128 17.68 1.91 4.94
C SER A 128 16.93 0.61 4.60
N GLY A 129 17.16 0.08 3.38
CA GLY A 129 16.64 -1.25 3.01
C GLY A 129 17.16 -2.36 3.92
N ALA A 130 18.43 -2.29 4.32
CA ALA A 130 19.05 -3.26 5.21
C ALA A 130 18.43 -3.29 6.63
N ASP A 131 17.97 -2.14 7.12
CA ASP A 131 17.34 -2.05 8.47
C ASP A 131 15.95 -2.67 8.50
N MET A 132 15.35 -2.95 7.34
CA MET A 132 14.06 -3.65 7.28
C MET A 132 14.13 -5.10 7.81
N ARG A 133 15.33 -5.65 8.01
CA ARG A 133 15.50 -6.93 8.72
C ARG A 133 14.87 -6.94 10.11
N TYR A 134 14.93 -5.81 10.86
CA TYR A 134 14.42 -5.79 12.22
C TYR A 134 12.89 -5.95 12.31
N PRO A 135 12.06 -5.20 11.58
CA PRO A 135 10.63 -5.47 11.57
C PRO A 135 10.29 -6.82 10.92
N TYR A 136 11.07 -7.28 9.93
CA TYR A 136 10.90 -8.61 9.33
C TYR A 136 11.13 -9.71 10.37
N GLU A 137 12.23 -9.67 11.14
CA GLU A 137 12.54 -10.66 12.17
C GLU A 137 11.47 -10.67 13.28
N LYS A 138 11.00 -9.50 13.73
CA LYS A 138 9.88 -9.42 14.68
C LYS A 138 8.62 -10.12 14.18
N ALA A 139 8.24 -9.89 12.92
CA ALA A 139 7.07 -10.55 12.35
C ALA A 139 7.28 -12.07 12.23
N ARG A 140 8.46 -12.51 11.76
CA ARG A 140 8.80 -13.92 11.61
C ARG A 140 8.81 -14.64 12.96
N GLU A 141 9.45 -14.07 13.98
CA GLU A 141 9.52 -14.65 15.34
C GLU A 141 8.15 -14.68 16.02
N ALA A 142 7.26 -13.75 15.66
CA ALA A 142 5.87 -13.75 16.12
C ALA A 142 4.95 -14.73 15.36
N GLY A 143 5.50 -15.46 14.34
CA GLY A 143 4.77 -16.52 13.64
C GLY A 143 4.17 -16.14 12.30
N ALA A 144 4.50 -14.99 11.72
CA ALA A 144 4.04 -14.65 10.36
C ALA A 144 4.62 -15.65 9.33
N GLY A 145 3.72 -16.26 8.55
CA GLY A 145 4.11 -17.23 7.50
C GLY A 145 4.58 -16.59 6.20
N ASP A 146 4.06 -15.40 5.87
CA ASP A 146 4.41 -14.65 4.66
C ASP A 146 4.57 -13.16 5.01
N ILE A 147 5.73 -12.59 4.68
CA ILE A 147 6.10 -11.23 5.05
C ILE A 147 6.64 -10.52 3.80
N TRP A 148 6.02 -9.40 3.45
CA TRP A 148 6.44 -8.53 2.37
C TRP A 148 7.06 -7.25 2.90
N LEU A 149 8.09 -6.75 2.25
CA LEU A 149 8.71 -5.47 2.54
C LEU A 149 8.41 -4.48 1.42
N THR A 150 8.02 -3.26 1.77
CA THR A 150 7.64 -2.25 0.77
C THR A 150 8.57 -1.05 0.82
N GLU A 151 9.28 -0.77 -0.29
CA GLU A 151 10.02 0.45 -0.53
C GLU A 151 9.06 1.60 -0.88
N ARG A 152 9.29 2.81 -0.34
CA ARG A 152 8.47 4.00 -0.60
C ARG A 152 9.25 5.31 -0.55
N GLY A 153 10.57 5.24 -0.55
CA GLY A 153 11.47 6.40 -0.50
C GLY A 153 11.87 6.83 0.91
N ASN A 154 12.83 7.73 0.94
CA ASN A 154 13.40 8.33 2.14
C ASN A 154 13.20 9.85 2.14
N SER A 155 13.04 10.44 3.33
CA SER A 155 13.04 11.90 3.52
C SER A 155 14.44 12.46 3.34
N PHE A 156 14.56 13.56 2.59
CA PHE A 156 15.85 14.17 2.26
C PHE A 156 15.95 15.66 2.62
N GLY A 157 15.02 16.19 3.39
CA GLY A 157 15.13 17.53 3.99
C GLY A 157 14.71 18.72 3.12
N TYR A 158 14.27 18.50 1.87
CA TYR A 158 13.79 19.55 0.96
C TYR A 158 12.39 19.26 0.38
N ASN A 159 11.53 18.74 1.22
CA ASN A 159 10.14 18.42 0.88
C ASN A 159 10.00 17.49 -0.35
N ASN A 160 10.95 16.60 -0.53
CA ASN A 160 10.94 15.60 -1.60
C ASN A 160 11.33 14.24 -1.03
N LEU A 161 10.72 13.18 -1.56
CA LEU A 161 11.15 11.82 -1.24
C LEU A 161 12.11 11.35 -2.33
N VAL A 162 13.17 10.64 -1.91
CA VAL A 162 14.16 10.06 -2.80
C VAL A 162 14.14 8.56 -2.66
N VAL A 163 13.99 7.83 -3.76
CA VAL A 163 14.10 6.38 -3.79
C VAL A 163 15.53 5.99 -4.17
N ASP A 164 16.22 5.36 -3.23
CA ASP A 164 17.42 4.61 -3.56
C ASP A 164 16.99 3.19 -3.96
N PHE A 165 16.92 2.91 -5.25
CA PHE A 165 16.49 1.62 -5.77
C PHE A 165 17.39 0.46 -5.33
N ARG A 166 18.62 0.71 -4.84
CA ARG A 166 19.50 -0.31 -4.25
C ARG A 166 18.90 -0.92 -2.98
N ASN A 167 17.98 -0.23 -2.31
CA ASN A 167 17.22 -0.79 -1.19
C ASN A 167 16.42 -2.05 -1.59
N ILE A 168 15.99 -2.17 -2.86
CA ILE A 168 15.20 -3.30 -3.34
C ILE A 168 16.01 -4.61 -3.27
N PRO A 169 17.19 -4.73 -3.91
CA PRO A 169 18.01 -5.94 -3.77
C PRO A 169 18.51 -6.17 -2.33
N ASP A 170 18.69 -5.13 -1.51
CA ASP A 170 19.04 -5.32 -0.10
C ASP A 170 17.86 -5.94 0.68
N MET A 171 16.65 -5.50 0.45
CA MET A 171 15.46 -6.10 1.07
C MET A 171 15.14 -7.50 0.51
N LEU A 172 15.49 -7.81 -0.76
CA LEU A 172 15.34 -9.16 -1.33
C LEU A 172 16.27 -10.19 -0.69
N LYS A 173 17.36 -9.77 -0.04
CA LYS A 173 18.20 -10.65 0.81
C LYS A 173 17.52 -11.01 2.13
N ILE A 174 16.49 -10.26 2.53
CA ILE A 174 15.77 -10.40 3.80
C ILE A 174 14.43 -11.12 3.60
N ALA A 175 13.65 -10.69 2.62
CA ALA A 175 12.30 -11.17 2.33
C ALA A 175 12.18 -11.62 0.88
N PRO A 176 11.41 -12.70 0.58
CA PRO A 176 11.23 -13.17 -0.79
C PRO A 176 10.37 -12.23 -1.64
N THR A 177 9.58 -11.35 -1.01
CA THR A 177 8.71 -10.41 -1.70
C THR A 177 9.06 -8.98 -1.28
N VAL A 178 9.45 -8.17 -2.28
CA VAL A 178 9.70 -6.74 -2.13
C VAL A 178 8.78 -5.97 -3.06
N VAL A 179 7.96 -5.12 -2.46
CA VAL A 179 6.96 -4.28 -3.14
C VAL A 179 7.52 -2.88 -3.32
N MET A 180 7.38 -2.31 -4.50
CA MET A 180 7.58 -0.88 -4.72
C MET A 180 6.25 -0.14 -4.60
N ASP A 181 6.15 0.78 -3.66
CA ASP A 181 5.06 1.74 -3.56
C ASP A 181 5.31 2.90 -4.52
N CYS A 182 4.71 2.82 -5.69
CA CYS A 182 4.91 3.80 -6.76
C CYS A 182 4.14 5.10 -6.52
N THR A 183 3.12 5.06 -5.64
CA THR A 183 2.30 6.23 -5.31
C THR A 183 2.97 7.13 -4.26
N HIS A 184 3.35 6.53 -3.12
CA HIS A 184 3.88 7.33 -2.02
C HIS A 184 5.36 7.71 -2.23
N SER A 185 6.06 7.04 -3.13
CA SER A 185 7.45 7.41 -3.50
C SER A 185 7.56 8.72 -4.28
N VAL A 186 6.47 9.18 -4.90
CA VAL A 186 6.44 10.44 -5.66
C VAL A 186 5.79 11.59 -4.89
N GLN A 187 5.51 11.39 -3.59
CA GLN A 187 5.01 12.44 -2.70
C GLN A 187 6.03 13.57 -2.51
N ARG A 188 5.50 14.77 -2.34
CA ARG A 188 6.23 15.96 -1.86
C ARG A 188 5.64 16.41 -0.53
N PRO A 189 6.11 15.88 0.60
CA PRO A 189 5.57 16.19 1.91
C PRO A 189 5.65 17.70 2.21
N GLY A 190 4.51 18.31 2.57
CA GLY A 190 4.45 19.72 2.93
C GLY A 190 4.56 20.73 1.78
N ALA A 191 4.74 20.30 0.53
CA ALA A 191 5.00 21.20 -0.61
C ALA A 191 3.78 22.00 -1.10
N ALA A 192 2.57 21.65 -0.64
CA ALA A 192 1.31 22.30 -1.06
C ALA A 192 0.65 23.04 0.12
N GLY A 193 1.34 24.04 0.71
CA GLY A 193 0.78 24.85 1.79
C GLY A 193 0.41 24.05 3.04
N GLY A 194 1.26 23.13 3.48
CA GLY A 194 1.02 22.26 4.63
C GLY A 194 0.28 20.96 4.29
N LYS A 195 -0.09 20.76 3.02
CA LYS A 195 -0.60 19.47 2.49
C LYS A 195 0.48 18.75 1.71
N THR A 196 0.35 17.43 1.60
CA THR A 196 1.22 16.63 0.75
C THR A 196 0.89 16.88 -0.71
N GLY A 197 1.88 17.38 -1.47
CA GLY A 197 1.85 17.41 -2.93
C GLY A 197 2.44 16.14 -3.52
N GLY A 198 2.59 16.10 -4.85
CA GLY A 198 3.23 14.97 -5.54
C GLY A 198 3.19 15.08 -7.04
N ASN A 199 3.80 14.09 -7.69
CA ASN A 199 4.02 14.04 -9.13
C ASN A 199 3.57 12.70 -9.68
N ARG A 200 2.24 12.50 -9.88
CA ARG A 200 1.66 11.24 -10.40
C ARG A 200 2.25 10.81 -11.75
N GLU A 201 2.73 11.77 -12.55
CA GLU A 201 3.35 11.50 -13.84
C GLU A 201 4.59 10.63 -13.76
N PHE A 202 5.25 10.56 -12.59
CA PHE A 202 6.41 9.70 -12.39
C PHE A 202 6.06 8.28 -11.93
N VAL A 203 4.81 7.97 -11.59
CA VAL A 203 4.39 6.65 -11.12
C VAL A 203 4.83 5.52 -12.08
N PRO A 204 4.61 5.61 -13.41
CA PRO A 204 5.07 4.57 -14.32
C PRO A 204 6.60 4.41 -14.35
N ALA A 205 7.34 5.52 -14.34
CA ALA A 205 8.80 5.49 -14.35
C ALA A 205 9.36 4.83 -13.08
N MET A 206 8.76 5.14 -11.91
CA MET A 206 9.14 4.50 -10.64
C MET A 206 8.90 2.99 -10.65
N ALA A 207 7.78 2.55 -11.23
CA ALA A 207 7.46 1.13 -11.36
C ALA A 207 8.48 0.40 -12.24
N HIS A 208 8.80 0.93 -13.42
CA HIS A 208 9.79 0.34 -14.33
C HIS A 208 11.21 0.34 -13.73
N ALA A 209 11.62 1.42 -13.09
CA ALA A 209 12.90 1.47 -12.40
C ALA A 209 12.98 0.40 -11.30
N ALA A 210 11.93 0.27 -10.47
CA ALA A 210 11.88 -0.75 -9.43
C ALA A 210 11.91 -2.17 -10.00
N LYS A 211 11.21 -2.43 -11.11
CA LYS A 211 11.28 -3.72 -11.83
C LYS A 211 12.71 -4.03 -12.27
N ALA A 212 13.43 -3.05 -12.82
CA ALA A 212 14.83 -3.22 -13.23
C ALA A 212 15.76 -3.56 -12.06
N PHE A 213 15.46 -3.11 -10.84
CA PHE A 213 16.17 -3.46 -9.61
C PHE A 213 15.65 -4.74 -8.92
N GLY A 214 14.70 -5.46 -9.53
CA GLY A 214 14.22 -6.76 -9.08
C GLY A 214 13.01 -6.75 -8.17
N ALA A 215 12.32 -5.61 -8.00
CA ALA A 215 11.03 -5.60 -7.30
C ALA A 215 10.07 -6.62 -7.94
N ASN A 216 9.44 -7.43 -7.12
CA ASN A 216 8.49 -8.47 -7.52
C ASN A 216 7.06 -8.21 -6.99
N GLY A 217 6.84 -7.00 -6.48
CA GLY A 217 5.54 -6.46 -6.13
C GLY A 217 5.43 -4.97 -6.45
N PHE A 218 4.21 -4.50 -6.77
CA PHE A 218 3.95 -3.09 -7.11
C PHE A 218 2.67 -2.64 -6.44
N PHE A 219 2.71 -1.46 -5.84
CA PHE A 219 1.59 -0.84 -5.13
C PHE A 219 1.21 0.47 -5.82
N PHE A 220 -0.09 0.59 -6.14
CA PHE A 220 -0.66 1.77 -6.80
C PHE A 220 -1.92 2.22 -6.07
N GLU A 221 -1.99 3.47 -5.63
CA GLU A 221 -3.27 4.08 -5.31
C GLU A 221 -3.89 4.61 -6.60
N VAL A 222 -5.16 4.30 -6.80
CA VAL A 222 -5.91 4.62 -8.02
C VAL A 222 -7.25 5.26 -7.70
N HIS A 223 -7.71 6.12 -8.58
CA HIS A 223 -9.03 6.76 -8.45
C HIS A 223 -9.60 7.03 -9.86
N PRO A 224 -10.92 6.90 -10.10
CA PRO A 224 -11.53 7.27 -11.38
C PRO A 224 -11.26 8.73 -11.77
N ASP A 225 -11.31 9.63 -10.81
CA ASP A 225 -10.98 11.06 -10.95
C ASP A 225 -10.07 11.49 -9.79
N PRO A 226 -8.73 11.30 -9.89
CA PRO A 226 -7.81 11.55 -8.78
C PRO A 226 -7.88 12.95 -8.18
N ASP A 227 -8.25 13.95 -8.97
CA ASP A 227 -8.30 15.35 -8.50
C ASP A 227 -9.46 15.59 -7.51
N LYS A 228 -10.46 14.69 -7.48
CA LYS A 228 -11.56 14.68 -6.50
C LYS A 228 -11.29 13.82 -5.26
N GLY A 229 -10.16 13.08 -5.24
CA GLY A 229 -9.80 12.22 -4.11
C GLY A 229 -9.67 12.99 -2.80
N LEU A 230 -10.19 12.42 -1.72
CA LEU A 230 -10.16 13.02 -0.38
C LEU A 230 -8.82 12.81 0.33
N SER A 231 -7.94 11.99 -0.22
CA SER A 231 -6.58 11.72 0.27
C SER A 231 -5.63 11.47 -0.89
N ASP A 232 -4.39 11.94 -0.77
CA ASP A 232 -3.28 11.74 -1.73
C ASP A 232 -3.61 12.01 -3.21
N ALA A 233 -4.56 12.91 -3.46
CA ALA A 233 -5.07 13.27 -4.78
C ALA A 233 -3.96 13.53 -5.82
N ALA A 234 -2.88 14.21 -5.43
CA ALA A 234 -1.77 14.56 -6.33
C ALA A 234 -0.91 13.35 -6.77
N ASN A 235 -1.04 12.21 -6.08
CA ASN A 235 -0.18 11.04 -6.30
C ASN A 235 -0.91 9.84 -6.89
N MET A 236 -2.25 9.79 -6.76
CA MET A 236 -3.02 8.66 -7.27
C MET A 236 -2.98 8.60 -8.79
N LEU A 237 -2.81 7.40 -9.32
CA LEU A 237 -2.92 7.11 -10.74
C LEU A 237 -4.40 7.14 -11.16
N ARG A 238 -4.69 7.55 -12.39
CA ARG A 238 -6.04 7.38 -12.96
C ARG A 238 -6.33 5.88 -13.10
N LEU A 239 -7.53 5.49 -12.70
CA LEU A 239 -7.94 4.07 -12.75
C LEU A 239 -7.85 3.49 -14.17
N ASP A 240 -8.14 4.30 -15.18
CA ASP A 240 -8.09 3.90 -16.59
C ASP A 240 -6.67 3.57 -17.08
N ASP A 241 -5.64 4.19 -16.48
CA ASP A 241 -4.25 3.99 -16.88
C ASP A 241 -3.63 2.71 -16.26
N LEU A 242 -4.28 2.14 -15.24
CA LEU A 242 -3.72 1.03 -14.46
C LEU A 242 -3.48 -0.22 -15.32
N GLU A 243 -4.43 -0.59 -16.20
CA GLU A 243 -4.30 -1.80 -17.02
C GLU A 243 -3.06 -1.75 -17.90
N THR A 244 -2.85 -0.62 -18.57
CA THR A 244 -1.68 -0.40 -19.43
C THR A 244 -0.39 -0.51 -18.64
N LEU A 245 -0.34 0.09 -17.44
CA LEU A 245 0.83 0.03 -16.58
C LEU A 245 1.09 -1.40 -16.08
N VAL A 246 0.08 -2.11 -15.58
CA VAL A 246 0.20 -3.50 -15.12
C VAL A 246 0.70 -4.39 -16.26
N LYS A 247 0.12 -4.27 -17.46
CA LYS A 247 0.55 -5.02 -18.65
C LYS A 247 2.02 -4.79 -18.99
N SER A 248 2.53 -3.56 -18.84
CA SER A 248 3.94 -3.23 -19.12
C SER A 248 4.92 -3.79 -18.08
N LEU A 249 4.40 -4.18 -16.91
CA LEU A 249 5.19 -4.76 -15.81
C LEU A 249 5.16 -6.30 -15.81
N LEU A 250 4.31 -6.94 -16.60
CA LEU A 250 4.31 -8.39 -16.78
C LEU A 250 5.46 -8.82 -17.70
#